data_7c3ab2becf742b986848fd1f91f69eaa
#
_entry.id   7c3ab2becf742b986848fd1f91f69eaa
#
_cell.length_a   1.000
_cell.length_b   1.000
_cell.length_c   1.000
_cell.angle_alpha   90.00
_cell.angle_beta   90.00
_cell.angle_gamma   90.00
#
_symmetry.space_group_name_H-M   'P 1'
#
loop_
_entity.id
_entity.type
_entity.pdbx_description
1 polymer ?
#
loop_
_entity_poly.entity_id
_entity_poly.type
_entity_poly.pdbx_seq_one_letter_code
_entity_poly.pdbx_strand_id
1 'polypeptide(L)'
;EEDLFVTFVAIVDELLGSNLPGDVVEAFVASEDFSVYQTVGSDPMSADDEMRGLFFGIVDNQLGNMDQESIEEFVGSSDFQIYSTIGEMYQ
;
A
#
# COMPACT_ATOMS: atom_id res chain seq x y z
N GLU A 1 -20.96 -6.61 3.47
CA GLU A 1 -20.17 -6.39 2.29
C GLU A 1 -18.79 -5.88 2.66
N GLU A 2 -17.75 -6.48 2.14
CA GLU A 2 -16.39 -6.06 2.45
C GLU A 2 -16.03 -4.77 1.72
N ASP A 3 -15.39 -3.87 2.47
CA ASP A 3 -14.79 -2.71 1.84
C ASP A 3 -13.50 -3.14 1.14
N LEU A 4 -13.45 -2.96 -0.16
CA LEU A 4 -12.31 -3.38 -0.96
C LEU A 4 -11.02 -2.70 -0.49
N PHE A 5 -11.12 -1.47 0.01
CA PHE A 5 -9.96 -0.76 0.52
C PHE A 5 -9.36 -1.43 1.75
N VAL A 6 -10.20 -2.02 2.61
CA VAL A 6 -9.71 -2.76 3.78
C VAL A 6 -8.87 -3.96 3.34
N THR A 7 -9.36 -4.68 2.33
CA THR A 7 -8.61 -5.79 1.75
C THR A 7 -7.29 -5.30 1.15
N PHE A 8 -7.33 -4.17 0.46
CA PHE A 8 -6.14 -3.56 -0.10
C PHE A 8 -5.09 -3.24 0.97
N VAL A 9 -5.51 -2.66 2.09
CA VAL A 9 -4.60 -2.35 3.19
C VAL A 9 -3.93 -3.61 3.73
N ALA A 10 -4.68 -4.69 3.89
CA ALA A 10 -4.12 -5.96 4.36
C ALA A 10 -3.09 -6.52 3.39
N ILE A 11 -3.38 -6.45 2.09
CA ILE A 11 -2.46 -6.91 1.05
C ILE A 11 -1.16 -6.09 1.09
N VAL A 12 -1.30 -4.77 1.18
CA VAL A 12 -0.16 -3.86 1.20
C VAL A 12 0.73 -4.11 2.41
N ASP A 13 0.11 -4.28 3.57
CA ASP A 13 0.86 -4.51 4.80
C ASP A 13 1.73 -5.76 4.70
N GLU A 14 1.17 -6.83 4.17
CA GLU A 14 1.92 -8.07 3.96
C GLU A 14 3.00 -7.90 2.89
N LEU A 15 2.64 -7.26 1.77
CA LEU A 15 3.54 -7.08 0.65
C LEU A 15 4.76 -6.24 1.02
N LEU A 16 4.55 -5.09 1.62
CA LEU A 16 5.64 -4.20 1.99
C LEU A 16 6.45 -4.76 3.15
N GLY A 17 5.81 -5.43 4.09
CA GLY A 17 6.50 -6.04 5.22
C GLY A 17 7.43 -7.18 4.83
N SER A 18 7.15 -7.84 3.70
CA SER A 18 7.91 -9.00 3.26
C SER A 18 8.95 -8.70 2.18
N ASN A 19 8.75 -7.62 1.42
CA ASN A 19 9.50 -7.43 0.17
C ASN A 19 10.38 -6.19 0.11
N LEU A 20 10.29 -5.29 1.08
CA LEU A 20 11.16 -4.11 1.10
C LEU A 20 12.48 -4.42 1.81
N PRO A 21 13.61 -3.92 1.27
CA PRO A 21 14.89 -4.00 1.99
C PRO A 21 14.80 -3.27 3.34
N GLY A 22 15.59 -3.73 4.32
CA GLY A 22 15.56 -3.16 5.68
C GLY A 22 15.87 -1.67 5.72
N ASP A 23 16.81 -1.20 4.89
CA ASP A 23 17.16 0.23 4.83
C ASP A 23 16.02 1.07 4.26
N VAL A 24 15.27 0.53 3.31
CA VAL A 24 14.09 1.21 2.76
C VAL A 24 12.99 1.29 3.80
N VAL A 25 12.77 0.21 4.56
CA VAL A 25 11.78 0.19 5.63
C VAL A 25 12.14 1.23 6.70
N GLU A 26 13.40 1.30 7.10
CA GLU A 26 13.86 2.27 8.09
C GLU A 26 13.64 3.71 7.63
N ALA A 27 13.94 3.99 6.37
CA ALA A 27 13.74 5.33 5.80
C ALA A 27 12.26 5.67 5.75
N PHE A 28 11.41 4.71 5.41
CA PHE A 28 9.97 4.91 5.34
C PHE A 28 9.39 5.20 6.72
N VAL A 29 9.76 4.42 7.71
CA VAL A 29 9.28 4.59 9.10
C VAL A 29 9.66 5.96 9.65
N ALA A 30 10.80 6.49 9.23
CA ALA A 30 11.27 7.80 9.66
C ALA A 30 10.65 8.96 8.87
N SER A 31 9.88 8.68 7.83
CA SER A 31 9.30 9.71 6.97
C SER A 31 7.93 10.17 7.48
N GLU A 32 7.50 11.34 7.00
CA GLU A 32 6.16 11.86 7.29
C GLU A 32 5.07 10.98 6.68
N ASP A 33 5.38 10.34 5.55
CA ASP A 33 4.45 9.44 4.86
C ASP A 33 4.03 8.27 5.75
N PHE A 34 4.93 7.82 6.60
CA PHE A 34 4.61 6.71 7.50
C PHE A 34 3.48 7.05 8.46
N SER A 35 3.38 8.32 8.85
CA SER A 35 2.29 8.77 9.72
C SER A 35 0.94 8.54 9.05
N VAL A 36 0.81 8.88 7.77
CA VAL A 36 -0.41 8.64 7.00
C VAL A 36 -0.64 7.13 6.84
N TYR A 37 0.40 6.40 6.48
CA TYR A 37 0.33 4.95 6.31
C TYR A 37 -0.19 4.28 7.58
N GLN A 38 0.37 4.65 8.72
CA GLN A 38 0.01 4.06 10.01
C GLN A 38 -1.42 4.42 10.41
N THR A 39 -1.82 5.67 10.20
CA THR A 39 -3.16 6.13 10.54
C THR A 39 -4.22 5.39 9.72
N VAL A 40 -4.03 5.31 8.41
CA VAL A 40 -4.97 4.62 7.53
C VAL A 40 -4.94 3.12 7.78
N GLY A 41 -3.75 2.56 7.96
CA GLY A 41 -3.60 1.12 8.21
C GLY A 41 -4.24 0.66 9.50
N SER A 42 -4.28 1.53 10.52
CA SER A 42 -4.89 1.20 11.81
C SER A 42 -6.42 1.19 11.73
N ASP A 43 -6.99 2.04 10.89
CA ASP A 43 -8.45 2.15 10.78
C ASP A 43 -8.83 2.61 9.38
N PRO A 44 -8.75 1.70 8.39
CA PRO A 44 -9.04 2.07 7.01
C PRO A 44 -10.49 2.46 6.77
N MET A 45 -11.41 1.97 7.61
CA MET A 45 -12.82 2.32 7.48
C MET A 45 -13.10 3.78 7.80
N SER A 46 -12.27 4.38 8.67
CA SER A 46 -12.43 5.78 9.06
C SER A 46 -11.73 6.75 8.12
N ALA A 47 -10.88 6.25 7.23
CA ALA A 47 -10.17 7.11 6.28
C ALA A 47 -11.15 7.62 5.22
N ASP A 48 -11.11 8.94 4.98
CA ASP A 48 -11.92 9.53 3.91
C ASP A 48 -11.21 9.36 2.56
N ASP A 49 -11.86 9.81 1.48
CA ASP A 49 -11.33 9.61 0.13
C ASP A 49 -9.98 10.30 -0.07
N GLU A 50 -9.78 11.45 0.56
CA GLU A 50 -8.50 12.15 0.47
C GLU A 50 -7.38 11.35 1.14
N MET A 51 -7.64 10.83 2.33
CA MET A 51 -6.67 10.01 3.04
C MET A 51 -6.37 8.71 2.30
N ARG A 52 -7.39 8.09 1.74
CA ARG A 52 -7.21 6.86 0.95
C ARG A 52 -6.38 7.11 -0.29
N GLY A 53 -6.58 8.24 -0.95
CA GLY A 53 -5.77 8.62 -2.10
C GLY A 53 -4.32 8.87 -1.73
N LEU A 54 -4.09 9.54 -0.61
CA LEU A 54 -2.73 9.75 -0.10
C LEU A 54 -2.05 8.43 0.24
N PHE A 55 -2.78 7.54 0.90
CA PHE A 55 -2.28 6.20 1.22
C PHE A 55 -1.88 5.45 -0.04
N PHE A 56 -2.73 5.48 -1.06
CA PHE A 56 -2.45 4.81 -2.32
C PHE A 56 -1.17 5.37 -2.97
N GLY A 57 -1.00 6.68 -2.97
CA GLY A 57 0.19 7.33 -3.52
C GLY A 57 1.46 6.93 -2.78
N ILE A 58 1.37 6.82 -1.46
CA ILE A 58 2.50 6.37 -0.63
C ILE A 58 2.87 4.93 -0.98
N VAL A 59 1.86 4.06 -1.10
CA VAL A 59 2.07 2.66 -1.46
C VAL A 59 2.71 2.54 -2.84
N ASP A 60 2.20 3.29 -3.81
CA ASP A 60 2.74 3.27 -5.17
C ASP A 60 4.22 3.66 -5.16
N ASN A 61 4.58 4.66 -4.37
CA ASN A 61 5.96 5.09 -4.23
C ASN A 61 6.84 4.00 -3.61
N GLN A 62 6.32 3.31 -2.59
CA GLN A 62 7.07 2.23 -1.96
C GLN A 62 7.20 1.01 -2.85
N LEU A 63 6.19 0.72 -3.67
CA LEU A 63 6.30 -0.36 -4.66
C LEU A 63 7.46 -0.13 -5.62
N GLY A 64 7.71 1.12 -5.97
CA GLY A 64 8.84 1.47 -6.82
C GLY A 64 10.19 1.15 -6.22
N ASN A 65 10.26 0.94 -4.89
CA ASN A 65 11.48 0.58 -4.18
C ASN A 65 11.67 -0.93 -4.03
N MET A 66 10.68 -1.73 -4.42
CA MET A 66 10.80 -3.18 -4.40
C MET A 66 11.68 -3.65 -5.55
N ASP A 67 12.27 -4.83 -5.40
CA ASP A 67 13.05 -5.40 -6.49
C ASP A 67 12.09 -5.84 -7.62
N GLN A 68 12.64 -5.93 -8.82
CA GLN A 68 11.84 -6.22 -10.00
C GLN A 68 11.14 -7.57 -9.92
N GLU A 69 11.81 -8.57 -9.36
CA GLU A 69 11.25 -9.91 -9.22
C GLU A 69 10.00 -9.90 -8.33
N SER A 70 10.04 -9.18 -7.22
CA SER A 70 8.89 -9.05 -6.33
C SER A 70 7.73 -8.31 -7.00
N ILE A 71 8.04 -7.26 -7.75
CA ILE A 71 7.04 -6.51 -8.50
C ILE A 71 6.35 -7.42 -9.53
N GLU A 72 7.12 -8.20 -10.27
CA GLU A 72 6.59 -9.11 -11.28
C GLU A 72 5.69 -10.17 -10.66
N GLU A 73 6.06 -10.72 -9.51
CA GLU A 73 5.23 -11.67 -8.80
C GLU A 73 3.91 -11.04 -8.36
N PHE A 74 3.96 -9.82 -7.87
CA PHE A 74 2.76 -9.11 -7.45
C PHE A 74 1.84 -8.84 -8.63
N VAL A 75 2.38 -8.35 -9.73
CA VAL A 75 1.60 -8.04 -10.93
C VAL A 75 0.92 -9.29 -11.48
N GLY A 76 1.57 -10.45 -11.35
CA GLY A 76 1.01 -11.72 -11.80
C GLY A 76 0.03 -12.36 -10.82
N SER A 77 -0.17 -11.77 -9.64
CA SER A 77 -1.06 -12.33 -8.62
C SER A 77 -2.48 -11.76 -8.73
N SER A 78 -3.43 -12.46 -8.09
CA SER A 78 -4.80 -11.97 -8.02
C SER A 78 -4.92 -10.70 -7.17
N ASP A 79 -3.99 -10.50 -6.25
CA ASP A 79 -3.96 -9.31 -5.41
C ASP A 79 -3.76 -8.03 -6.21
N PHE A 80 -3.06 -8.13 -7.35
CA PHE A 80 -2.84 -6.98 -8.21
C PHE A 80 -4.16 -6.44 -8.77
N GLN A 81 -5.16 -7.28 -8.96
CA GLN A 81 -6.47 -6.82 -9.42
C GLN A 81 -7.10 -5.86 -8.41
N ILE A 82 -6.93 -6.15 -7.13
CA ILE A 82 -7.43 -5.28 -6.07
C ILE A 82 -6.66 -3.96 -6.07
N TYR A 83 -5.34 -4.03 -6.19
CA TYR A 83 -4.50 -2.84 -6.29
C TYR A 83 -4.93 -1.95 -7.46
N SER A 84 -5.12 -2.54 -8.62
CA SER A 84 -5.52 -1.81 -9.82
C SER A 84 -6.90 -1.16 -9.66
N THR A 85 -7.84 -1.88 -9.06
CA THR A 85 -9.19 -1.36 -8.82
C THR A 85 -9.15 -0.15 -7.87
N ILE A 86 -8.39 -0.27 -6.79
CA ILE A 86 -8.23 0.85 -5.84
C ILE A 86 -7.58 2.05 -6.52
N GLY A 87 -6.59 1.82 -7.38
CA GLY A 87 -5.96 2.89 -8.14
C GLY A 87 -6.94 3.64 -9.02
N GLU A 88 -7.87 2.92 -9.66
CA GLU A 88 -8.91 3.56 -10.46
C GLU A 88 -9.87 4.39 -9.61
N MET A 89 -10.12 3.98 -8.37
CA MET A 89 -11.06 4.67 -7.49
C MET A 89 -10.48 5.94 -6.90
N TYR A 90 -9.17 5.99 -6.65
CA TYR A 90 -8.55 7.07 -5.85
C TYR A 90 -7.45 7.83 -6.58
N GLN A 91 -7.22 7.57 -7.83
CA GLN A 91 -6.26 8.33 -8.64
C GLN A 91 -6.94 9.28 -9.59
#